data_e74ce28c1f58fc3d14a014661e4586ee
#
_entry.id   e74ce28c1f58fc3d14a014661e4586ee
#
_cell.length_a   1.000
_cell.length_b   1.000
_cell.length_c   1.000
_cell.angle_alpha   90.00
_cell.angle_beta   90.00
_cell.angle_gamma   90.00
#
_symmetry.space_group_name_H-M   'P 1'
#
loop_
_entity.id
_entity.type
_entity.pdbx_description
1 polymer ?
#
loop_
_entity_poly.entity_id
_entity_poly.type
_entity_poly.pdbx_seq_one_letter_code
_entity_poly.pdbx_strand_id
1 'polypeptide(L)'
;MNKNILLSTCLLSSMAGYAIAEEKPNIVIIYTDDMGIGDLSCYNSGWVRTPNIDNLAANGLKFNHYYTASPVSSPSRVSLTTGIFPTEL
;
A
#
# COMPACT_ATOMS: atom_id res chain seq x y z
N MET A 1 19.96 11.15 51.78
CA MET A 1 19.61 10.83 50.41
C MET A 1 19.85 12.07 49.53
N ASN A 2 20.72 11.95 48.55
CA ASN A 2 21.22 13.10 47.78
C ASN A 2 20.15 13.58 46.80
N LYS A 3 19.72 14.85 46.88
CA LYS A 3 18.67 15.43 46.06
C LYS A 3 18.91 15.27 44.54
N ASN A 4 20.17 15.17 44.16
CA ASN A 4 20.59 14.98 42.77
C ASN A 4 20.31 13.55 42.23
N ILE A 5 20.27 12.54 43.10
CA ILE A 5 19.95 11.15 42.73
C ILE A 5 18.44 11.02 42.51
N LEU A 6 17.61 11.72 43.31
CA LEU A 6 16.16 11.73 43.15
C LEU A 6 15.70 12.41 41.84
N LEU A 7 16.33 13.54 41.50
CA LEU A 7 16.07 14.27 40.24
C LEU A 7 16.51 13.44 39.02
N SER A 8 17.66 12.74 39.11
CA SER A 8 18.14 11.89 38.02
C SER A 8 17.24 10.68 37.79
N THR A 9 16.70 10.07 38.86
CA THR A 9 15.80 8.93 38.75
C THR A 9 14.42 9.32 38.24
N CYS A 10 13.93 10.50 38.59
CA CYS A 10 12.67 11.02 38.02
C CYS A 10 12.78 11.38 36.53
N LEU A 11 13.92 11.91 36.08
CA LEU A 11 14.16 12.21 34.66
C LEU A 11 14.26 10.93 33.80
N LEU A 12 14.86 9.87 34.35
CA LEU A 12 14.95 8.57 33.64
C LEU A 12 13.60 7.84 33.55
N SER A 13 12.73 7.99 34.56
CA SER A 13 11.40 7.36 34.56
C SER A 13 10.39 8.07 33.64
N SER A 14 10.60 9.34 33.31
CA SER A 14 9.72 10.08 32.41
C SER A 14 9.99 9.80 30.92
N MET A 15 11.10 9.18 30.55
CA MET A 15 11.40 8.80 29.16
C MET A 15 10.88 7.40 28.76
N ALA A 16 10.31 6.64 29.68
CA ALA A 16 9.86 5.26 29.43
C ALA A 16 8.39 5.13 28.99
N GLY A 17 7.78 6.18 28.47
CA GLY A 17 6.33 6.20 28.27
C GLY A 17 5.78 6.61 26.91
N TYR A 18 6.59 6.87 25.92
CA TYR A 18 6.08 7.11 24.57
C TYR A 18 6.27 5.86 23.71
N ALA A 19 5.48 4.83 23.99
CA ALA A 19 5.15 3.85 22.97
C ALA A 19 4.30 4.57 21.94
N ILE A 20 4.90 5.04 20.83
CA ILE A 20 4.16 5.49 19.66
C ILE A 20 3.43 4.24 19.18
N ALA A 21 2.11 4.18 19.37
CA ALA A 21 1.28 3.16 18.77
C ALA A 21 1.43 3.35 17.26
N GLU A 22 2.07 2.38 16.60
CA GLU A 22 2.22 2.37 15.15
C GLU A 22 0.82 2.25 14.55
N GLU A 23 0.29 3.35 14.00
CA GLU A 23 -1.01 3.32 13.31
C GLU A 23 -0.89 2.44 12.09
N LYS A 24 -1.63 1.33 12.09
CA LYS A 24 -1.71 0.46 10.92
C LYS A 24 -2.43 1.21 9.80
N PRO A 25 -1.85 1.28 8.60
CA PRO A 25 -2.49 1.98 7.48
C PRO A 25 -3.75 1.26 7.03
N ASN A 26 -4.74 2.02 6.57
CA ASN A 26 -5.87 1.46 5.82
C ASN A 26 -5.41 1.16 4.39
N ILE A 27 -5.78 -0.02 3.89
CA ILE A 27 -5.42 -0.47 2.54
C ILE A 27 -6.70 -0.65 1.73
N VAL A 28 -6.79 0.03 0.58
CA VAL A 28 -7.89 -0.13 -0.38
C VAL A 28 -7.30 -0.68 -1.68
N ILE A 29 -7.82 -1.80 -2.15
CA ILE A 29 -7.44 -2.42 -3.42
C ILE A 29 -8.57 -2.22 -4.42
N ILE A 30 -8.27 -1.56 -5.54
CA ILE A 30 -9.18 -1.43 -6.68
C ILE A 30 -8.66 -2.34 -7.78
N TYR A 31 -9.35 -3.45 -8.00
CA TYR A 31 -8.96 -4.48 -8.96
C TYR A 31 -9.94 -4.49 -10.13
N THR A 32 -9.49 -4.01 -11.27
CA THR A 32 -10.32 -3.88 -12.49
C THR A 32 -10.31 -5.18 -13.29
N ASP A 33 -11.33 -5.37 -14.11
CA ASP A 33 -11.46 -6.49 -15.04
C ASP A 33 -11.46 -5.96 -16.48
N ASP A 34 -10.85 -6.70 -17.40
CA ASP A 34 -10.78 -6.38 -18.84
C ASP A 34 -10.27 -4.97 -19.19
N MET A 35 -9.43 -4.39 -18.33
CA MET A 35 -8.83 -3.08 -18.56
C MET A 35 -7.47 -3.23 -19.26
N GLY A 36 -7.35 -2.61 -20.43
CA GLY A 36 -6.10 -2.53 -21.18
C GLY A 36 -5.22 -1.36 -20.74
N ILE A 37 -3.94 -1.43 -21.06
CA ILE A 37 -2.98 -0.36 -20.74
C ILE A 37 -3.34 0.97 -21.41
N GLY A 38 -4.03 0.93 -22.56
CA GLY A 38 -4.51 2.10 -23.31
C GLY A 38 -5.76 2.75 -22.73
N ASP A 39 -6.42 2.12 -21.75
CA ASP A 39 -7.65 2.62 -21.14
C ASP A 39 -7.40 3.67 -20.06
N LEU A 40 -6.13 3.83 -19.66
CA LEU A 40 -5.70 4.80 -18.66
C LEU A 40 -4.81 5.87 -19.29
N SER A 41 -5.18 7.12 -19.18
CA SER A 41 -4.42 8.24 -19.78
C SER A 41 -3.03 8.42 -19.17
N CYS A 42 -2.79 7.97 -17.96
CA CYS A 42 -1.46 8.00 -17.32
C CYS A 42 -0.45 7.01 -17.95
N TYR A 43 -0.91 5.99 -18.68
CA TYR A 43 -0.03 5.04 -19.38
C TYR A 43 0.05 5.29 -20.87
N ASN A 44 -1.02 5.81 -21.46
CA ASN A 44 -1.09 6.12 -22.89
C ASN A 44 -1.97 7.36 -23.06
N SER A 45 -1.48 8.36 -23.76
CA SER A 45 -2.23 9.60 -24.08
C SER A 45 -3.37 9.33 -25.08
N GLY A 46 -4.15 8.28 -24.81
CA GLY A 46 -5.17 7.75 -25.71
C GLY A 46 -6.49 8.52 -25.70
N TRP A 47 -7.49 7.83 -26.16
CA TRP A 47 -8.82 8.35 -26.49
C TRP A 47 -9.69 8.63 -25.25
N VAL A 48 -9.32 8.04 -24.10
CA VAL A 48 -10.06 8.17 -22.84
C VAL A 48 -9.25 9.00 -21.85
N ARG A 49 -9.91 9.94 -21.20
CA ARG A 49 -9.30 10.74 -20.14
C ARG A 49 -9.69 10.19 -18.77
N THR A 50 -8.70 9.88 -17.93
CA THR A 50 -8.86 9.35 -16.58
C THR A 50 -8.22 10.27 -15.53
N PRO A 51 -8.71 11.52 -15.37
CA PRO A 51 -8.01 12.54 -14.58
C PRO A 51 -7.82 12.17 -13.11
N ASN A 52 -8.76 11.44 -12.51
CA ASN A 52 -8.66 11.01 -11.11
C ASN A 52 -7.58 9.93 -10.93
N ILE A 53 -7.49 8.99 -11.88
CA ILE A 53 -6.46 7.95 -11.87
C ILE A 53 -5.10 8.56 -12.20
N ASP A 54 -5.04 9.50 -13.13
CA ASP A 54 -3.83 10.24 -13.47
C ASP A 54 -3.28 11.00 -12.27
N ASN A 55 -4.17 11.64 -11.50
CA ASN A 55 -3.79 12.32 -10.26
C ASN A 55 -3.28 11.34 -9.19
N LEU A 56 -3.90 10.17 -9.06
CA LEU A 56 -3.42 9.11 -8.17
C LEU A 56 -2.02 8.64 -8.59
N ALA A 57 -1.80 8.41 -9.89
CA ALA A 57 -0.51 8.02 -10.43
C ALA A 57 0.59 9.09 -10.23
N ALA A 58 0.24 10.37 -10.35
CA ALA A 58 1.15 11.49 -10.16
C ALA A 58 1.58 11.68 -8.71
N ASN A 59 0.72 11.35 -7.76
CA ASN A 59 0.98 11.48 -6.31
C ASN A 59 1.43 10.18 -5.64
N GLY A 60 1.45 9.08 -6.38
CA GLY A 60 1.81 7.75 -5.89
C GLY A 60 2.94 7.12 -6.68
N LEU A 61 3.01 5.82 -6.63
CA LEU A 61 3.96 5.01 -7.37
C LEU A 61 3.26 4.34 -8.55
N LYS A 62 3.74 4.60 -9.76
CA LYS A 62 3.25 3.99 -11.00
C LYS A 62 4.20 2.89 -11.45
N PHE A 63 3.69 1.66 -11.58
CA PHE A 63 4.45 0.52 -12.09
C PHE A 63 4.25 0.38 -13.60
N ASN A 64 5.32 0.36 -14.37
CA ASN A 64 5.28 0.11 -15.81
C ASN A 64 5.32 -1.38 -16.14
N HIS A 65 5.87 -2.19 -15.24
CA HIS A 65 5.99 -3.64 -15.36
C HIS A 65 5.40 -4.29 -14.12
N TYR A 66 4.12 -4.55 -14.15
CA TYR A 66 3.38 -5.27 -13.12
C TYR A 66 2.48 -6.29 -13.78
N TYR A 67 2.53 -7.53 -13.31
CA TYR A 67 1.82 -8.64 -13.92
C TYR A 67 0.91 -9.29 -12.89
N THR A 68 -0.30 -9.65 -13.33
CA THR A 68 -1.21 -10.48 -12.55
C THR A 68 -0.74 -11.94 -12.56
N ALA A 69 -1.17 -12.73 -11.59
CA ALA A 69 -0.77 -14.12 -11.47
C ALA A 69 -1.30 -15.02 -12.61
N SER A 70 -2.36 -14.58 -13.32
CA SER A 70 -2.95 -15.30 -14.46
C SER A 70 -3.56 -14.31 -15.45
N PRO A 71 -3.57 -14.62 -16.75
CA PRO A 71 -4.27 -13.83 -17.77
C PRO A 71 -5.80 -13.98 -17.70
N VAL A 72 -6.31 -14.92 -16.93
CA VAL A 72 -7.74 -15.20 -16.75
C VAL A 72 -8.21 -14.65 -15.41
N SER A 73 -9.41 -14.04 -15.39
CA SER A 73 -9.97 -13.36 -14.23
C SER A 73 -10.10 -14.24 -12.98
N SER A 74 -10.73 -15.41 -13.09
CA SER A 74 -11.00 -16.28 -11.94
C SER A 74 -9.73 -16.70 -11.19
N PRO A 75 -8.73 -17.32 -11.81
CA PRO A 75 -7.51 -17.73 -11.09
C PRO A 75 -6.70 -16.55 -10.58
N SER A 76 -6.70 -15.41 -11.29
CA SER A 76 -6.04 -14.20 -10.84
C SER A 76 -6.67 -13.62 -9.56
N ARG A 77 -8.01 -13.61 -9.47
CA ARG A 77 -8.75 -13.16 -8.29
C ARG A 77 -8.58 -14.12 -7.11
N VAL A 78 -8.59 -15.42 -7.36
CA VAL A 78 -8.32 -16.43 -6.32
C VAL A 78 -6.91 -16.21 -5.74
N SER A 79 -5.91 -16.02 -6.59
CA SER A 79 -4.54 -15.75 -6.12
C SER A 79 -4.44 -14.48 -5.29
N LEU A 80 -5.12 -13.41 -5.68
CA LEU A 80 -5.14 -12.16 -4.91
C LEU A 80 -5.75 -12.36 -3.52
N THR A 81 -6.82 -13.15 -3.43
CA THR A 81 -7.54 -13.35 -2.16
C THR A 81 -6.92 -14.40 -1.25
N THR A 82 -6.26 -15.39 -1.81
CA THR A 82 -5.67 -16.51 -1.04
C THR A 82 -4.17 -16.35 -0.80
N GLY A 83 -3.49 -15.55 -1.61
CA GLY A 83 -2.03 -15.46 -1.62
C GLY A 83 -1.34 -16.68 -2.24
N ILE A 84 -2.10 -17.57 -2.90
CA ILE A 84 -1.58 -18.81 -3.51
C ILE A 84 -1.47 -18.61 -5.02
N PHE A 85 -0.36 -19.07 -5.61
CA PHE A 85 -0.17 -18.98 -7.05
C PHE A 85 -1.08 -19.97 -7.81
N PRO A 86 -1.66 -19.62 -8.99
CA PRO A 86 -2.69 -20.45 -9.66
C PRO A 86 -2.25 -21.86 -10.00
N THR A 87 -0.96 -22.12 -10.20
CA THR A 87 -0.42 -23.44 -10.48
C THR A 87 -0.32 -24.34 -9.24
N GLU A 88 -0.58 -23.81 -8.06
CA GLU A 88 -0.54 -24.52 -6.78
C GLU A 88 -1.95 -24.82 -6.24
N LEU A 89 -2.98 -24.41 -6.98
CA LEU A 89 -4.39 -24.68 -6.71
C LEU A 89 -4.84 -25.92 -7.47
#